data_824b578d592b798fb7c3d2e787bdd4a7
#
_entry.id   824b578d592b798fb7c3d2e787bdd4a7
#
_cell.length_a   1.000
_cell.length_b   1.000
_cell.length_c   1.000
_cell.angle_alpha   90.00
_cell.angle_beta   90.00
_cell.angle_gamma   90.00
#
_symmetry.space_group_name_H-M   'P 1'
#
loop_
_entity.id
_entity.type
_entity.pdbx_description
1 polymer ?
#
loop_
_entity_poly.entity_id
_entity_poly.type
_entity_poly.pdbx_seq_one_letter_code
_entity_poly.pdbx_strand_id
1 'polypeptide(L)'
;MNEIITGLTTKEKLNILADAAKYDVACTSSGVDRKGQKGALGNSVSCGICHSFAADGRCISLLKVLMTNHCVYDCKYCLNRRSNDVPRATFEPEELCDLVIEFYKRNYIEGLFLSSGVLRNPTYTMQRMCETLYLLRAKYRFNGYIHVKTIPGASDELISMVGYLADRISVNMELPTEESLKKLAPNKSFDTILDPMGKLTSTIESHRLAVGKTARMERSGINRYLTGSIFNEKNLQKDLTAYKAELAGQERHGALQMSAAEALTDGMTSDKRDIGAASSPLPVMFGDTDRRQAFAPAGQSTQMIVGASGESDYTLIHTAQRLYQRYDLKRVFYSAYIPINEDSALPALDTAVPLLREHRLYQADWLLRYYGFHAEEILSENEPNLDQRMDPKCNWAVRHLDQFPVEVQTAPYDLLLRIPGIGPKSAGRIVRARRYGSLDFDNLKKMGVVLKRAHYFITCGGRMMYRIPIERDYIVREMTDLSRGENWQASHGNEQYRQMTLFDIGMKT
;
A
#
# COMPACT_ATOMS: atom_id res chain seq x y z
N MET A 1 28.13 6.12 -22.23
CA MET A 1 28.54 6.95 -21.05
C MET A 1 27.60 8.14 -21.05
N ASN A 2 26.58 8.09 -20.16
CA ASN A 2 25.65 9.22 -20.07
C ASN A 2 26.36 10.36 -19.34
N GLU A 3 26.54 11.48 -20.01
CA GLU A 3 27.10 12.70 -19.43
C GLU A 3 26.25 13.09 -18.21
N ILE A 4 26.89 13.22 -17.07
CA ILE A 4 26.32 13.92 -15.92
C ILE A 4 26.24 15.37 -16.37
N ILE A 5 25.03 15.88 -16.63
CA ILE A 5 24.82 17.29 -16.93
C ILE A 5 25.20 18.06 -15.66
N THR A 6 26.41 18.51 -15.60
CA THR A 6 26.94 19.38 -14.55
C THR A 6 26.37 20.77 -14.78
N GLY A 7 25.57 21.28 -13.84
CA GLY A 7 25.03 22.64 -13.88
C GLY A 7 23.50 22.77 -13.82
N LEU A 8 22.75 21.67 -13.60
CA LEU A 8 21.31 21.77 -13.40
C LEU A 8 20.97 22.56 -12.15
N THR A 9 20.07 23.52 -12.28
CA THR A 9 19.49 24.24 -11.13
C THR A 9 18.61 23.31 -10.30
N THR A 10 18.41 23.62 -9.03
CA THR A 10 17.50 22.88 -8.12
C THR A 10 16.09 22.73 -8.71
N LYS A 11 15.61 23.74 -9.46
CA LYS A 11 14.30 23.68 -10.13
C LYS A 11 14.27 22.65 -11.26
N GLU A 12 15.32 22.59 -12.09
CA GLU A 12 15.44 21.61 -13.17
C GLU A 12 15.56 20.19 -12.60
N LYS A 13 16.38 19.99 -11.56
CA LYS A 13 16.47 18.72 -10.85
C LYS A 13 15.12 18.31 -10.27
N LEU A 14 14.37 19.24 -9.65
CA LEU A 14 13.04 18.95 -9.11
C LEU A 14 12.08 18.48 -10.20
N ASN A 15 12.07 19.13 -11.35
CA ASN A 15 11.21 18.72 -12.46
C ASN A 15 11.53 17.29 -12.91
N ILE A 16 12.79 16.97 -13.12
CA ILE A 16 13.23 15.62 -13.53
C ILE A 16 12.89 14.58 -12.46
N LEU A 17 13.22 14.84 -11.20
CA LEU A 17 13.13 13.86 -10.12
C LEU A 17 11.71 13.71 -9.54
N ALA A 18 10.88 14.73 -9.59
CA ALA A 18 9.48 14.65 -9.27
C ALA A 18 8.68 13.95 -10.38
N ASP A 19 9.04 14.22 -11.65
CA ASP A 19 8.44 13.53 -12.81
C ASP A 19 8.77 12.04 -12.79
N ALA A 20 10.02 11.69 -12.57
CA ALA A 20 10.47 10.31 -12.42
C ALA A 20 9.79 9.58 -11.23
N ALA A 21 9.38 10.29 -10.19
CA ALA A 21 8.68 9.74 -9.03
C ALA A 21 7.19 9.43 -9.28
N LYS A 22 6.59 9.84 -10.38
CA LYS A 22 5.16 9.61 -10.69
C LYS A 22 4.82 8.13 -10.74
N TYR A 23 5.72 7.31 -11.27
CA TYR A 23 5.55 5.87 -11.43
C TYR A 23 5.67 5.10 -10.12
N ASP A 24 5.98 5.77 -9.02
CA ASP A 24 6.07 5.19 -7.69
C ASP A 24 4.78 5.50 -6.91
N VAL A 25 3.83 4.56 -6.93
CA VAL A 25 2.48 4.77 -6.38
C VAL A 25 2.45 4.40 -4.90
N ALA A 26 2.87 5.30 -4.04
CA ALA A 26 2.66 5.14 -2.60
C ALA A 26 1.63 6.14 -2.03
N CYS A 27 1.01 6.94 -2.90
CA CYS A 27 0.02 7.95 -2.51
C CYS A 27 -0.99 8.16 -3.62
N THR A 28 -2.26 8.32 -3.28
CA THR A 28 -3.28 8.78 -4.21
C THR A 28 -3.06 10.27 -4.46
N SER A 29 -2.51 10.63 -5.63
CA SER A 29 -2.50 12.02 -6.07
C SER A 29 -3.93 12.48 -6.34
N SER A 30 -4.27 13.72 -5.98
CA SER A 30 -5.62 14.27 -6.23
C SER A 30 -5.93 14.47 -7.73
N GLY A 31 -4.90 14.44 -8.59
CA GLY A 31 -5.06 14.58 -10.05
C GLY A 31 -5.73 15.89 -10.54
N VAL A 32 -5.93 16.86 -9.64
CA VAL A 32 -6.62 18.09 -9.97
C VAL A 32 -5.62 19.21 -10.17
N ASP A 33 -5.55 19.70 -11.41
CA ASP A 33 -4.88 20.97 -11.75
C ASP A 33 -5.96 22.02 -12.01
N ARG A 34 -5.91 23.14 -11.26
CA ARG A 34 -6.77 24.31 -11.47
C ARG A 34 -5.92 25.58 -11.44
N LYS A 35 -5.93 26.32 -12.54
CA LYS A 35 -5.34 27.67 -12.57
C LYS A 35 -6.16 28.61 -11.70
N GLY A 36 -5.47 29.48 -10.95
CA GLY A 36 -6.11 30.57 -10.23
C GLY A 36 -6.93 31.45 -11.19
N GLN A 37 -8.19 31.68 -10.85
CA GLN A 37 -9.07 32.61 -11.58
C GLN A 37 -9.13 33.94 -10.83
N LYS A 38 -9.21 35.04 -11.56
CA LYS A 38 -9.34 36.39 -10.98
C LYS A 38 -10.60 36.48 -10.14
N GLY A 39 -10.43 36.67 -8.81
CA GLY A 39 -11.52 36.66 -7.83
C GLY A 39 -11.77 35.35 -7.10
N ALA A 40 -11.01 34.27 -7.39
CA ALA A 40 -11.03 33.02 -6.63
C ALA A 40 -9.75 32.87 -5.81
N LEU A 41 -9.88 32.31 -4.60
CA LEU A 41 -8.74 32.00 -3.73
C LEU A 41 -8.19 30.61 -4.05
N GLY A 42 -6.89 30.53 -4.38
CA GLY A 42 -6.13 29.28 -4.54
C GLY A 42 -5.97 28.79 -5.97
N ASN A 43 -4.89 28.06 -6.19
CA ASN A 43 -4.62 27.27 -7.38
C ASN A 43 -4.25 25.84 -6.94
N SER A 44 -4.48 24.87 -7.80
CA SER A 44 -4.03 23.50 -7.60
C SER A 44 -3.00 23.19 -8.67
N VAL A 45 -1.77 22.86 -8.26
CA VAL A 45 -0.66 22.54 -9.16
C VAL A 45 -0.29 21.06 -8.97
N SER A 46 -0.25 20.31 -10.06
CA SER A 46 0.10 18.87 -10.03
C SER A 46 1.60 18.63 -10.12
N CYS A 47 2.40 19.26 -9.28
CA CYS A 47 3.84 19.05 -9.29
C CYS A 47 4.33 18.31 -8.06
N GLY A 48 4.59 17.00 -8.19
CA GLY A 48 5.33 16.22 -7.18
C GLY A 48 4.71 16.17 -5.77
N ILE A 49 3.55 16.77 -5.56
CA ILE A 49 2.84 16.75 -4.28
C ILE A 49 1.83 15.63 -4.30
N CYS A 50 2.01 14.68 -3.41
CA CYS A 50 1.06 13.58 -3.20
C CYS A 50 0.31 13.76 -1.88
N HIS A 51 -0.85 13.13 -1.79
CA HIS A 51 -1.69 13.17 -0.61
C HIS A 51 -1.70 11.82 0.09
N SER A 52 -1.43 11.83 1.39
CA SER A 52 -1.55 10.66 2.27
C SER A 52 -2.61 10.95 3.34
N PHE A 53 -3.32 9.92 3.78
CA PHE A 53 -4.29 10.09 4.85
C PHE A 53 -3.67 9.72 6.20
N ALA A 54 -3.77 10.64 7.16
CA ALA A 54 -3.44 10.40 8.54
C ALA A 54 -4.45 9.44 9.20
N ALA A 55 -4.13 8.92 10.37
CA ALA A 55 -5.01 8.01 11.10
C ALA A 55 -6.35 8.65 11.52
N ASP A 56 -6.38 9.96 11.67
CA ASP A 56 -7.57 10.77 11.96
C ASP A 56 -8.40 11.14 10.71
N GLY A 57 -7.99 10.70 9.52
CA GLY A 57 -8.67 10.95 8.25
C GLY A 57 -8.29 12.26 7.56
N ARG A 58 -7.36 13.06 8.13
CA ARG A 58 -6.84 14.26 7.46
C ARG A 58 -6.00 13.87 6.26
N CYS A 59 -6.09 14.67 5.20
CA CYS A 59 -5.24 14.59 4.03
C CYS A 59 -3.93 15.34 4.30
N ILE A 60 -2.79 14.66 4.17
CA ILE A 60 -1.45 15.23 4.33
C ILE A 60 -0.83 15.39 2.94
N SER A 61 -0.40 16.60 2.60
CA SER A 61 0.32 16.88 1.36
C SER A 61 1.82 16.60 1.54
N LEU A 62 2.38 15.77 0.66
CA LEU A 62 3.80 15.38 0.73
C LEU A 62 4.53 15.79 -0.55
N LEU A 63 5.73 16.34 -0.41
CA LEU A 63 6.65 16.41 -1.54
C LEU A 63 7.13 15.00 -1.87
N LYS A 64 6.77 14.50 -3.04
CA LYS A 64 7.19 13.20 -3.53
C LYS A 64 8.30 13.38 -4.55
N VAL A 65 9.48 12.87 -4.24
CA VAL A 65 10.68 13.09 -5.04
C VAL A 65 11.65 11.92 -4.94
N LEU A 66 12.43 11.70 -6.00
CA LEU A 66 13.59 10.82 -5.95
C LEU A 66 14.82 11.59 -5.47
N MET A 67 15.65 10.95 -4.64
CA MET A 67 17.01 11.44 -4.35
C MET A 67 17.84 11.50 -5.65
N THR A 68 17.74 10.44 -6.45
CA THR A 68 18.35 10.34 -7.77
C THR A 68 17.51 9.45 -8.69
N ASN A 69 17.49 9.72 -9.97
CA ASN A 69 16.97 8.79 -10.99
C ASN A 69 18.08 8.07 -11.76
N HIS A 70 19.37 8.30 -11.43
CA HIS A 70 20.43 7.39 -11.83
C HIS A 70 20.21 6.04 -11.14
N CYS A 71 20.30 4.95 -11.91
CA CYS A 71 20.12 3.61 -11.37
C CYS A 71 21.08 2.63 -12.02
N VAL A 72 21.76 1.82 -11.21
CA VAL A 72 22.61 0.73 -11.67
C VAL A 72 21.83 -0.53 -12.02
N TYR A 73 20.53 -0.60 -11.58
CA TYR A 73 19.62 -1.69 -11.88
C TYR A 73 18.95 -1.51 -13.23
N ASP A 74 18.56 -2.63 -13.83
CA ASP A 74 17.90 -2.66 -15.13
C ASP A 74 16.52 -3.35 -15.05
N CYS A 75 15.70 -2.93 -14.08
CA CYS A 75 14.34 -3.43 -13.94
C CYS A 75 13.51 -3.07 -15.16
N LYS A 76 13.02 -4.06 -15.90
CA LYS A 76 12.38 -3.90 -17.21
C LYS A 76 11.18 -2.97 -17.21
N TYR A 77 10.41 -2.96 -16.11
CA TYR A 77 9.23 -2.11 -15.94
C TYR A 77 9.55 -0.65 -15.56
N CYS A 78 10.80 -0.31 -15.24
CA CYS A 78 11.14 0.98 -14.66
C CYS A 78 11.59 1.99 -15.72
N LEU A 79 11.03 3.22 -15.66
CA LEU A 79 11.49 4.32 -16.51
C LEU A 79 12.97 4.65 -16.27
N ASN A 80 13.40 4.56 -15.01
CA ASN A 80 14.74 4.94 -14.56
C ASN A 80 15.77 3.81 -14.66
N ARG A 81 15.47 2.71 -15.35
CA ARG A 81 16.42 1.62 -15.55
C ARG A 81 17.68 2.11 -16.25
N ARG A 82 18.80 1.42 -16.03
CA ARG A 82 20.11 1.80 -16.55
C ARG A 82 20.12 1.98 -18.06
N SER A 83 19.45 1.09 -18.79
CA SER A 83 19.46 1.07 -20.26
C SER A 83 18.58 2.13 -20.92
N ASN A 84 17.72 2.84 -20.18
CA ASN A 84 16.90 3.91 -20.74
C ASN A 84 17.71 5.21 -20.86
N ASP A 85 17.57 5.86 -22.02
CA ASP A 85 18.10 7.19 -22.26
C ASP A 85 17.07 8.25 -21.85
N VAL A 86 17.15 8.66 -20.58
CA VAL A 86 16.26 9.67 -19.97
C VAL A 86 17.12 10.71 -19.25
N PRO A 87 16.66 11.97 -19.13
CA PRO A 87 17.36 12.98 -18.35
C PRO A 87 17.61 12.51 -16.92
N ARG A 88 18.84 12.63 -16.46
CA ARG A 88 19.29 12.15 -15.15
C ARG A 88 19.66 13.31 -14.25
N ALA A 89 19.25 13.23 -12.99
CA ALA A 89 19.59 14.21 -11.97
C ALA A 89 19.83 13.53 -10.62
N THR A 90 20.53 14.23 -9.72
CA THR A 90 20.77 13.81 -8.35
C THR A 90 20.75 15.04 -7.47
N PHE A 91 20.00 14.96 -6.37
CA PHE A 91 20.07 15.94 -5.28
C PHE A 91 21.22 15.62 -4.35
N GLU A 92 21.93 16.66 -3.91
CA GLU A 92 22.74 16.59 -2.72
C GLU A 92 21.83 16.65 -1.47
N PRO A 93 22.22 16.04 -0.33
CA PRO A 93 21.39 16.02 0.87
C PRO A 93 20.95 17.40 1.35
N GLU A 94 21.87 18.36 1.42
CA GLU A 94 21.58 19.72 1.83
C GLU A 94 20.63 20.43 0.87
N GLU A 95 20.85 20.27 -0.44
CA GLU A 95 20.01 20.86 -1.49
C GLU A 95 18.56 20.37 -1.39
N LEU A 96 18.36 19.06 -1.13
CA LEU A 96 17.04 18.51 -0.94
C LEU A 96 16.40 18.98 0.38
N CYS A 97 17.19 19.09 1.43
CA CYS A 97 16.72 19.64 2.71
C CYS A 97 16.23 21.08 2.56
N ASP A 98 17.00 21.94 1.93
CA ASP A 98 16.62 23.34 1.71
C ASP A 98 15.31 23.44 0.92
N LEU A 99 15.16 22.62 -0.14
CA LEU A 99 13.93 22.54 -0.93
C LEU A 99 12.71 22.12 -0.08
N VAL A 100 12.84 21.07 0.74
CA VAL A 100 11.78 20.58 1.63
C VAL A 100 11.36 21.67 2.63
N ILE A 101 12.33 22.33 3.24
CA ILE A 101 12.07 23.38 4.23
C ILE A 101 11.40 24.60 3.61
N GLU A 102 11.84 25.03 2.43
CA GLU A 102 11.20 26.14 1.73
C GLU A 102 9.75 25.83 1.33
N PHE A 103 9.46 24.61 0.88
CA PHE A 103 8.10 24.19 0.55
C PHE A 103 7.22 24.10 1.80
N TYR A 104 7.79 23.61 2.90
CA TYR A 104 7.09 23.52 4.18
C TYR A 104 6.77 24.90 4.76
N LYS A 105 7.73 25.84 4.78
CA LYS A 105 7.52 27.21 5.23
C LYS A 105 6.44 27.95 4.45
N ARG A 106 6.28 27.61 3.16
CA ARG A 106 5.25 28.21 2.29
C ARG A 106 3.91 27.46 2.37
N ASN A 107 3.76 26.50 3.27
CA ASN A 107 2.57 25.66 3.43
C ASN A 107 2.15 24.89 2.16
N TYR A 108 3.10 24.57 1.27
CA TYR A 108 2.83 23.74 0.10
C TYR A 108 2.75 22.26 0.46
N ILE A 109 3.51 21.84 1.46
CA ILE A 109 3.62 20.46 1.93
C ILE A 109 3.59 20.40 3.45
N GLU A 110 3.15 19.24 3.97
CA GLU A 110 3.21 18.88 5.39
C GLU A 110 4.31 17.85 5.67
N GLY A 111 4.93 17.31 4.62
CA GLY A 111 5.96 16.28 4.75
C GLY A 111 6.67 15.93 3.46
N LEU A 112 7.51 14.91 3.57
CA LEU A 112 8.35 14.38 2.51
C LEU A 112 8.04 12.90 2.25
N PHE A 113 7.90 12.51 0.98
CA PHE A 113 8.03 11.14 0.53
C PHE A 113 9.30 11.00 -0.32
N LEU A 114 10.30 10.33 0.25
CA LEU A 114 11.60 10.15 -0.36
C LEU A 114 11.79 8.73 -0.87
N SER A 115 12.08 8.61 -2.16
CA SER A 115 12.54 7.37 -2.80
C SER A 115 13.82 7.63 -3.62
N SER A 116 14.36 6.62 -4.30
CA SER A 116 15.56 6.78 -5.10
C SER A 116 15.71 5.68 -6.13
N GLY A 117 16.37 5.99 -7.26
CA GLY A 117 17.12 5.01 -8.02
C GLY A 117 18.34 4.53 -7.22
N VAL A 118 19.03 3.50 -7.69
CA VAL A 118 20.22 2.94 -7.01
C VAL A 118 21.48 3.52 -7.64
N LEU A 119 22.05 4.52 -6.97
CA LEU A 119 23.30 5.16 -7.40
C LEU A 119 24.51 4.35 -6.85
N ARG A 120 25.42 3.95 -7.71
CA ARG A 120 26.60 3.12 -7.39
C ARG A 120 26.22 1.74 -6.81
N ASN A 121 25.67 1.70 -5.59
CA ASN A 121 25.18 0.47 -4.94
C ASN A 121 24.08 0.81 -3.93
N PRO A 122 23.33 -0.19 -3.43
CA PRO A 122 22.23 0.01 -2.48
C PRO A 122 22.64 0.73 -1.20
N THR A 123 23.76 0.31 -0.59
CA THR A 123 24.24 0.87 0.69
C THR A 123 24.64 2.33 0.56
N TYR A 124 25.38 2.69 -0.49
CA TYR A 124 25.74 4.09 -0.77
C TYR A 124 24.50 4.97 -0.95
N THR A 125 23.53 4.49 -1.73
CA THR A 125 22.29 5.24 -1.95
C THR A 125 21.51 5.44 -0.66
N MET A 126 21.38 4.36 0.12
CA MET A 126 20.69 4.41 1.42
C MET A 126 21.40 5.34 2.41
N GLN A 127 22.73 5.38 2.39
CA GLN A 127 23.52 6.29 3.22
C GLN A 127 23.20 7.76 2.88
N ARG A 128 23.13 8.13 1.60
CA ARG A 128 22.78 9.49 1.17
C ARG A 128 21.36 9.87 1.58
N MET A 129 20.42 8.94 1.45
CA MET A 129 19.04 9.14 1.93
C MET A 129 19.01 9.31 3.45
N CYS A 130 19.73 8.49 4.19
CA CYS A 130 19.83 8.58 5.65
C CYS A 130 20.43 9.93 6.09
N GLU A 131 21.47 10.40 5.42
CA GLU A 131 22.07 11.73 5.65
C GLU A 131 21.04 12.85 5.47
N THR A 132 20.27 12.81 4.38
CA THR A 132 19.17 13.77 4.14
C THR A 132 18.17 13.79 5.28
N LEU A 133 17.72 12.61 5.74
CA LEU A 133 16.75 12.51 6.84
C LEU A 133 17.35 13.00 8.17
N TYR A 134 18.61 12.68 8.40
CA TYR A 134 19.33 13.15 9.58
C TYR A 134 19.45 14.69 9.60
N LEU A 135 19.86 15.29 8.49
CA LEU A 135 19.93 16.74 8.35
C LEU A 135 18.56 17.39 8.58
N LEU A 136 17.49 16.85 7.99
CA LEU A 136 16.14 17.35 8.22
C LEU A 136 15.77 17.32 9.71
N ARG A 137 16.00 16.21 10.40
CA ARG A 137 15.63 16.05 11.82
C ARG A 137 16.54 16.82 12.76
N ALA A 138 17.87 16.71 12.61
CA ALA A 138 18.85 17.26 13.54
C ALA A 138 19.17 18.74 13.25
N LYS A 139 19.56 19.07 12.00
CA LYS A 139 20.00 20.42 11.62
C LYS A 139 18.83 21.37 11.42
N TYR A 140 17.83 20.95 10.62
CA TYR A 140 16.68 21.80 10.28
C TYR A 140 15.52 21.68 11.28
N ARG A 141 15.59 20.74 12.23
CA ARG A 141 14.55 20.46 13.24
C ARG A 141 13.17 20.28 12.62
N PHE A 142 13.13 19.66 11.44
CA PHE A 142 11.90 19.40 10.70
C PHE A 142 11.06 18.34 11.42
N ASN A 143 9.87 18.72 11.88
CA ASN A 143 8.94 17.85 12.58
C ASN A 143 7.76 17.39 11.68
N GLY A 144 7.81 17.67 10.38
CA GLY A 144 6.83 17.21 9.41
C GLY A 144 6.91 15.69 9.16
N TYR A 145 5.87 15.15 8.52
CA TYR A 145 5.78 13.73 8.22
C TYR A 145 6.85 13.30 7.21
N ILE A 146 7.54 12.20 7.48
CA ILE A 146 8.53 11.61 6.56
C ILE A 146 8.14 10.17 6.25
N HIS A 147 7.94 9.89 4.97
CA HIS A 147 7.82 8.55 4.42
C HIS A 147 9.03 8.26 3.55
N VAL A 148 9.75 7.20 3.84
CA VAL A 148 10.92 6.79 3.08
C VAL A 148 10.73 5.40 2.46
N LYS A 149 11.19 5.26 1.23
CA LYS A 149 11.26 3.97 0.54
C LYS A 149 12.69 3.48 0.61
N THR A 150 12.92 2.40 1.35
CA THR A 150 14.25 1.80 1.50
C THR A 150 14.71 1.13 0.22
N ILE A 151 16.01 1.03 0.08
CA ILE A 151 16.65 0.39 -1.08
C ILE A 151 16.90 -1.09 -0.74
N PRO A 152 16.32 -2.04 -1.49
CA PRO A 152 16.60 -3.47 -1.29
C PRO A 152 18.09 -3.77 -1.43
N GLY A 153 18.64 -4.55 -0.48
CA GLY A 153 20.05 -4.88 -0.44
C GLY A 153 20.96 -3.83 0.22
N ALA A 154 20.40 -2.77 0.80
CA ALA A 154 21.14 -1.86 1.67
C ALA A 154 21.46 -2.51 3.03
N SER A 155 22.48 -1.99 3.73
CA SER A 155 22.86 -2.52 5.04
C SER A 155 21.75 -2.34 6.09
N ASP A 156 21.62 -3.31 7.00
CA ASP A 156 20.61 -3.32 8.05
C ASP A 156 20.75 -2.15 9.01
N GLU A 157 21.97 -1.71 9.28
CA GLU A 157 22.26 -0.59 10.16
C GLU A 157 21.64 0.71 9.59
N LEU A 158 21.79 0.95 8.28
CA LEU A 158 21.21 2.13 7.62
C LEU A 158 19.69 2.05 7.58
N ILE A 159 19.11 0.87 7.33
CA ILE A 159 17.66 0.67 7.36
C ILE A 159 17.12 0.94 8.78
N SER A 160 17.84 0.47 9.81
CA SER A 160 17.49 0.73 11.21
C SER A 160 17.59 2.21 11.54
N MET A 161 18.67 2.90 11.16
CA MET A 161 18.82 4.34 11.37
C MET A 161 17.66 5.13 10.76
N VAL A 162 17.28 4.81 9.52
CA VAL A 162 16.15 5.43 8.83
C VAL A 162 14.84 5.18 9.58
N GLY A 163 14.68 4.02 10.24
CA GLY A 163 13.52 3.72 11.07
C GLY A 163 13.28 4.71 12.21
N TYR A 164 14.34 5.25 12.79
CA TYR A 164 14.25 6.30 13.82
C TYR A 164 14.00 7.70 13.25
N LEU A 165 14.33 7.94 11.99
CA LEU A 165 14.21 9.25 11.34
C LEU A 165 12.90 9.43 10.58
N ALA A 166 12.29 8.33 10.13
CA ALA A 166 11.07 8.33 9.34
C ALA A 166 9.83 7.93 10.15
N ASP A 167 8.69 8.51 9.78
CA ASP A 167 7.40 8.11 10.37
C ASP A 167 6.88 6.82 9.74
N ARG A 168 7.13 6.60 8.45
CA ARG A 168 6.77 5.38 7.72
C ARG A 168 7.91 4.91 6.83
N ILE A 169 8.04 3.60 6.75
CA ILE A 169 8.99 2.93 5.85
C ILE A 169 8.23 2.09 4.84
N SER A 170 8.71 2.08 3.59
CA SER A 170 8.25 1.16 2.56
C SER A 170 9.42 0.34 2.04
N VAL A 171 9.18 -0.97 1.92
CA VAL A 171 10.03 -1.88 1.15
C VAL A 171 9.16 -2.46 0.05
N ASN A 172 9.48 -2.17 -1.21
CA ASN A 172 8.61 -2.59 -2.30
C ASN A 172 8.82 -4.05 -2.67
N MET A 173 7.70 -4.81 -2.67
CA MET A 173 7.65 -6.18 -3.18
C MET A 173 7.82 -6.22 -4.69
N GLU A 174 7.31 -5.21 -5.38
CA GLU A 174 7.24 -5.03 -6.84
C GLU A 174 6.35 -6.06 -7.53
N LEU A 175 6.66 -7.34 -7.46
CA LEU A 175 5.95 -8.44 -8.11
C LEU A 175 5.59 -9.53 -7.10
N PRO A 176 4.46 -10.23 -7.26
CA PRO A 176 3.96 -11.17 -6.25
C PRO A 176 4.67 -12.52 -6.27
N THR A 177 5.41 -12.86 -7.33
CA THR A 177 6.11 -14.14 -7.48
C THR A 177 7.60 -13.95 -7.70
N GLU A 178 8.40 -14.90 -7.24
CA GLU A 178 9.86 -14.90 -7.41
C GLU A 178 10.25 -15.03 -8.90
N GLU A 179 9.49 -15.83 -9.65
CA GLU A 179 9.70 -16.03 -11.08
C GLU A 179 9.55 -14.70 -11.84
N SER A 180 8.45 -13.97 -11.60
CA SER A 180 8.23 -12.66 -12.22
C SER A 180 9.27 -11.64 -11.79
N LEU A 181 9.68 -11.68 -10.51
CA LEU A 181 10.72 -10.79 -10.01
C LEU A 181 12.06 -11.04 -10.72
N LYS A 182 12.48 -12.31 -10.84
CA LYS A 182 13.70 -12.67 -11.57
C LYS A 182 13.63 -12.26 -13.04
N LYS A 183 12.49 -12.43 -13.69
CA LYS A 183 12.28 -12.10 -15.10
C LYS A 183 12.30 -10.59 -15.36
N LEU A 184 11.65 -9.79 -14.50
CA LEU A 184 11.44 -8.35 -14.73
C LEU A 184 12.38 -7.44 -13.92
N ALA A 185 12.97 -7.92 -12.85
CA ALA A 185 13.90 -7.18 -11.98
C ALA A 185 15.10 -8.05 -11.55
N PRO A 186 15.97 -8.45 -12.48
CA PRO A 186 17.00 -9.46 -12.24
C PRO A 186 18.03 -9.09 -11.16
N ASN A 187 18.10 -7.82 -10.80
CA ASN A 187 18.98 -7.32 -9.73
C ASN A 187 18.34 -7.36 -8.33
N LYS A 188 17.10 -7.86 -8.20
CA LYS A 188 16.37 -7.99 -6.93
C LYS A 188 16.06 -9.46 -6.64
N SER A 189 16.02 -9.81 -5.37
CA SER A 189 15.56 -11.11 -4.89
C SER A 189 14.55 -10.94 -3.76
N PHE A 190 13.75 -11.97 -3.47
CA PHE A 190 12.83 -11.93 -2.34
C PHE A 190 13.56 -11.79 -1.01
N ASP A 191 14.74 -12.40 -0.85
CA ASP A 191 15.53 -12.27 0.37
C ASP A 191 15.89 -10.80 0.64
N THR A 192 16.39 -10.08 -0.39
CA THR A 192 16.74 -8.65 -0.25
C THR A 192 15.55 -7.75 0.03
N ILE A 193 14.32 -8.24 -0.15
CA ILE A 193 13.06 -7.51 0.10
C ILE A 193 12.44 -7.96 1.43
N LEU A 194 12.29 -9.27 1.65
CA LEU A 194 11.52 -9.82 2.76
C LEU A 194 12.31 -9.82 4.08
N ASP A 195 13.63 -10.00 4.04
CA ASP A 195 14.47 -9.95 5.25
C ASP A 195 14.43 -8.58 5.92
N PRO A 196 14.63 -7.45 5.19
CA PRO A 196 14.42 -6.13 5.77
C PRO A 196 13.01 -5.91 6.31
N MET A 197 11.96 -6.40 5.63
CA MET A 197 10.59 -6.31 6.14
C MET A 197 10.43 -7.03 7.48
N GLY A 198 11.02 -8.22 7.63
CA GLY A 198 10.99 -9.00 8.87
C GLY A 198 11.68 -8.28 10.03
N LYS A 199 12.88 -7.74 9.79
CA LYS A 199 13.64 -6.96 10.78
C LYS A 199 12.89 -5.69 11.19
N LEU A 200 12.30 -4.98 10.23
CA LEU A 200 11.47 -3.81 10.51
C LEU A 200 10.25 -4.18 11.35
N THR A 201 9.58 -5.31 11.07
CA THR A 201 8.44 -5.78 11.87
C THR A 201 8.85 -5.99 13.33
N SER A 202 9.90 -6.77 13.58
CA SER A 202 10.38 -7.08 14.93
C SER A 202 10.76 -5.82 15.71
N THR A 203 11.41 -4.87 15.04
CA THR A 203 11.82 -3.61 15.66
C THR A 203 10.60 -2.73 15.97
N ILE A 204 9.64 -2.60 15.05
CA ILE A 204 8.38 -1.86 15.28
C ILE A 204 7.60 -2.47 16.45
N GLU A 205 7.44 -3.80 16.49
CA GLU A 205 6.74 -4.51 17.57
C GLU A 205 7.40 -4.26 18.92
N SER A 206 8.74 -4.40 19.00
CA SER A 206 9.51 -4.15 20.24
C SER A 206 9.35 -2.71 20.74
N HIS A 207 9.45 -1.73 19.84
CA HIS A 207 9.23 -0.32 20.21
C HIS A 207 7.80 -0.03 20.66
N ARG A 208 6.80 -0.64 20.01
CA ARG A 208 5.39 -0.48 20.42
C ARG A 208 5.17 -1.02 21.83
N LEU A 209 5.71 -2.20 22.13
CA LEU A 209 5.65 -2.77 23.48
C LEU A 209 6.36 -1.90 24.51
N ALA A 210 7.53 -1.38 24.18
CA ALA A 210 8.28 -0.50 25.09
C ALA A 210 7.54 0.79 25.46
N VAL A 211 6.65 1.29 24.58
CA VAL A 211 5.80 2.46 24.87
C VAL A 211 4.38 2.08 25.35
N GLY A 212 4.17 0.84 25.79
CA GLY A 212 2.90 0.36 26.37
C GLY A 212 1.77 0.16 25.35
N LYS A 213 2.10 0.00 24.08
CA LYS A 213 1.13 -0.36 23.00
C LYS A 213 1.13 -1.86 22.75
N THR A 214 0.11 -2.34 22.06
CA THR A 214 0.09 -3.72 21.54
C THR A 214 1.22 -3.95 20.55
N ALA A 215 1.83 -5.13 20.53
CA ALA A 215 2.91 -5.47 19.60
C ALA A 215 2.49 -5.18 18.15
N ARG A 216 1.37 -5.73 17.74
CA ARG A 216 0.82 -5.51 16.40
C ARG A 216 0.08 -4.18 16.28
N MET A 217 0.11 -3.63 15.07
CA MET A 217 -0.55 -2.37 14.77
C MET A 217 -2.07 -2.49 14.81
N GLU A 218 -2.70 -1.62 15.57
CA GLU A 218 -4.15 -1.48 15.55
C GLU A 218 -4.62 -0.92 14.21
N ARG A 219 -5.46 -1.70 13.49
CA ARG A 219 -5.96 -1.31 12.18
C ARG A 219 -7.29 -0.60 12.25
N SER A 220 -8.15 -0.99 13.19
CA SER A 220 -9.45 -0.32 13.43
C SER A 220 -10.06 -0.77 14.75
N GLY A 221 -10.46 0.16 15.61
CA GLY A 221 -11.28 -0.14 16.79
C GLY A 221 -12.70 -0.64 16.45
N ILE A 222 -13.10 -0.62 15.17
CA ILE A 222 -14.37 -1.13 14.69
C ILE A 222 -14.37 -2.67 14.61
N ASN A 223 -13.18 -3.27 14.43
CA ASN A 223 -13.03 -4.71 14.19
C ASN A 223 -13.06 -5.57 15.46
N ARG A 224 -13.35 -5.00 16.63
CA ARG A 224 -13.46 -5.75 17.88
C ARG A 224 -14.55 -6.85 17.89
N TYR A 225 -15.49 -6.82 16.93
CA TYR A 225 -16.51 -7.83 16.75
C TYR A 225 -16.15 -8.91 15.72
N LEU A 226 -15.02 -8.75 14.99
CA LEU A 226 -14.57 -9.70 13.98
C LEU A 226 -13.79 -10.84 14.62
N THR A 227 -14.36 -12.03 14.61
CA THR A 227 -13.71 -13.26 15.06
C THR A 227 -12.94 -13.97 13.94
N GLY A 228 -13.35 -13.75 12.70
CA GLY A 228 -12.79 -14.37 11.48
C GLY A 228 -11.76 -13.54 10.72
N SER A 229 -11.21 -12.46 11.30
CA SER A 229 -10.24 -11.60 10.61
C SER A 229 -8.92 -12.32 10.31
N ILE A 230 -8.30 -12.01 9.17
CA ILE A 230 -6.93 -12.46 8.83
C ILE A 230 -5.88 -12.05 9.90
N PHE A 231 -6.18 -11.08 10.73
CA PHE A 231 -5.34 -10.60 11.84
C PHE A 231 -5.63 -11.27 13.19
N ASN A 232 -6.51 -12.27 13.24
CA ASN A 232 -6.75 -13.05 14.44
C ASN A 232 -5.54 -13.95 14.73
N GLU A 233 -5.13 -14.07 15.99
CA GLU A 233 -3.96 -14.86 16.40
C GLU A 233 -4.01 -16.31 15.91
N LYS A 234 -5.19 -16.94 15.94
CA LYS A 234 -5.37 -18.31 15.42
C LYS A 234 -5.09 -18.40 13.92
N ASN A 235 -5.52 -17.41 13.15
CA ASN A 235 -5.28 -17.38 11.72
C ASN A 235 -3.81 -17.05 11.40
N LEU A 236 -3.18 -16.21 12.21
CA LEU A 236 -1.74 -15.89 12.10
C LEU A 236 -0.87 -17.11 12.38
N GLN A 237 -1.20 -17.90 13.41
CA GLN A 237 -0.48 -19.16 13.72
C GLN A 237 -0.64 -20.21 12.62
N LYS A 238 -1.87 -20.33 12.08
CA LYS A 238 -2.16 -21.24 10.96
C LYS A 238 -1.34 -20.88 9.71
N ASP A 239 -1.22 -19.59 9.41
CA ASP A 239 -0.42 -19.12 8.28
C ASP A 239 1.07 -19.43 8.45
N LEU A 240 1.61 -19.20 9.65
CA LEU A 240 3.00 -19.54 9.97
C LEU A 240 3.29 -21.06 9.82
N THR A 241 2.33 -21.90 10.23
CA THR A 241 2.45 -23.35 10.11
C THR A 241 2.38 -23.80 8.64
N ALA A 242 1.43 -23.22 7.89
CA ALA A 242 1.29 -23.49 6.45
C ALA A 242 2.54 -23.05 5.67
N TYR A 243 3.08 -21.88 5.99
CA TYR A 243 4.31 -21.37 5.37
C TYR A 243 5.54 -22.25 5.66
N LYS A 244 5.69 -22.71 6.91
CA LYS A 244 6.76 -23.66 7.25
C LYS A 244 6.61 -24.98 6.50
N ALA A 245 5.39 -25.47 6.32
CA ALA A 245 5.09 -26.68 5.56
C ALA A 245 5.38 -26.48 4.05
N GLU A 246 5.09 -25.30 3.50
CA GLU A 246 5.41 -24.94 2.12
C GLU A 246 6.93 -24.88 1.87
N LEU A 247 7.69 -24.29 2.80
CA LEU A 247 9.15 -24.31 2.76
C LEU A 247 9.70 -25.75 2.83
N ALA A 248 9.21 -26.58 3.75
CA ALA A 248 9.61 -27.96 3.88
C ALA A 248 9.22 -28.83 2.66
N GLY A 249 8.15 -28.46 1.94
CA GLY A 249 7.73 -29.09 0.68
C GLY A 249 8.64 -28.75 -0.49
N GLN A 250 9.17 -27.54 -0.55
CA GLN A 250 10.12 -27.09 -1.57
C GLN A 250 11.51 -27.76 -1.39
N GLU A 251 11.91 -28.08 -0.16
CA GLU A 251 13.16 -28.80 0.11
C GLU A 251 13.17 -30.24 -0.44
N ARG A 252 12.00 -30.85 -0.66
CA ARG A 252 11.91 -32.21 -1.26
C ARG A 252 12.11 -32.24 -2.76
N HIS A 253 12.09 -31.10 -3.45
CA HIS A 253 12.30 -31.03 -4.91
C HIS A 253 13.64 -30.42 -5.32
N GLY A 254 14.48 -29.99 -4.38
CA GLY A 254 15.76 -29.36 -4.62
C GLY A 254 16.80 -29.80 -3.60
N ALA A 255 17.25 -31.04 -3.68
CA ALA A 255 18.45 -31.48 -2.95
C ALA A 255 19.68 -30.85 -3.61
N LEU A 256 20.05 -29.65 -3.22
CA LEU A 256 21.42 -29.10 -3.26
C LEU A 256 21.38 -27.61 -2.85
N GLN A 257 21.85 -27.37 -1.66
CA GLN A 257 22.27 -26.13 -0.98
C GLN A 257 21.51 -25.81 0.32
N MET A 258 21.76 -26.66 1.31
CA MET A 258 21.60 -26.29 2.73
C MET A 258 22.90 -25.65 3.21
N SER A 259 22.87 -24.44 3.75
CA SER A 259 23.86 -24.00 4.75
C SER A 259 23.51 -22.72 5.56
N ALA A 260 22.40 -22.01 5.33
CA ALA A 260 22.15 -20.78 6.05
C ALA A 260 20.89 -20.76 6.95
N ALA A 261 19.96 -21.69 6.78
CA ALA A 261 18.69 -21.70 7.54
C ALA A 261 18.76 -22.47 8.87
N GLU A 262 19.66 -23.43 9.01
CA GLU A 262 19.81 -24.24 10.24
C GLU A 262 20.51 -23.49 11.39
N ALA A 263 21.31 -22.48 11.09
CA ALA A 263 22.01 -21.70 12.12
C ALA A 263 21.09 -20.78 12.95
N LEU A 264 19.83 -20.63 12.57
CA LEU A 264 18.88 -19.71 13.23
C LEU A 264 17.83 -20.43 14.10
N THR A 265 17.73 -21.75 14.09
CA THR A 265 16.74 -22.51 14.87
C THR A 265 17.28 -23.18 16.13
N ASP A 266 18.60 -23.29 16.29
CA ASP A 266 19.23 -24.02 17.41
C ASP A 266 19.64 -23.13 18.60
N GLY A 267 19.28 -21.82 18.59
CA GLY A 267 19.65 -20.84 19.60
C GLY A 267 18.55 -20.47 20.61
N MET A 268 17.35 -21.08 20.58
CA MET A 268 16.27 -20.74 21.52
C MET A 268 15.93 -21.89 22.49
N THR A 269 16.91 -22.36 23.22
CA THR A 269 16.64 -23.04 24.50
C THR A 269 16.80 -22.03 25.63
N SER A 270 15.71 -21.87 26.32
CA SER A 270 15.49 -21.21 27.60
C SER A 270 16.75 -20.94 28.44
N ASP A 271 17.19 -19.70 28.53
CA ASP A 271 17.85 -19.21 29.72
C ASP A 271 17.21 -17.88 30.16
N LYS A 272 16.42 -17.95 31.24
CA LYS A 272 15.93 -16.79 31.94
C LYS A 272 17.12 -16.20 32.70
N ARG A 273 17.83 -15.29 32.09
CA ARG A 273 18.78 -14.42 32.80
C ARG A 273 18.60 -12.99 32.31
N ASP A 274 18.29 -12.14 33.25
CA ASP A 274 18.39 -10.68 33.29
C ASP A 274 18.57 -9.97 31.94
N ILE A 275 17.47 -9.50 31.38
CA ILE A 275 17.52 -8.48 30.34
C ILE A 275 17.84 -7.15 31.05
N GLY A 276 19.09 -7.00 31.46
CA GLY A 276 19.68 -5.69 31.62
C GLY A 276 19.55 -4.95 30.30
N ALA A 277 19.12 -3.68 30.37
CA ALA A 277 18.92 -2.82 29.24
C ALA A 277 20.07 -2.97 28.22
N ALA A 278 19.85 -3.74 27.16
CA ALA A 278 20.78 -3.84 26.07
C ALA A 278 20.85 -2.47 25.40
N SER A 279 21.92 -1.73 25.73
CA SER A 279 22.35 -0.55 25.01
C SER A 279 22.58 -0.95 23.57
N SER A 280 21.62 -0.65 22.71
CA SER A 280 21.77 -0.75 21.25
C SER A 280 23.03 0.04 20.88
N PRO A 281 24.01 -0.52 20.14
CA PRO A 281 25.15 0.23 19.67
C PRO A 281 24.70 1.16 18.55
N LEU A 282 24.02 2.25 18.89
CA LEU A 282 23.86 3.35 17.95
C LEU A 282 25.22 4.04 17.83
N PRO A 283 25.73 4.28 16.61
CA PRO A 283 26.94 5.04 16.43
C PRO A 283 26.77 6.41 17.12
N VAL A 284 27.87 6.93 17.64
CA VAL A 284 28.03 8.22 18.34
C VAL A 284 27.51 9.45 17.56
N MET A 285 26.96 9.27 16.34
CA MET A 285 26.32 10.32 15.55
C MET A 285 25.01 10.85 16.13
N PHE A 286 24.34 10.08 17.00
CA PHE A 286 23.16 10.53 17.72
C PHE A 286 23.59 10.85 19.16
N GLY A 287 24.13 12.03 19.35
CA GLY A 287 24.27 12.58 20.70
C GLY A 287 22.91 12.54 21.41
N ASP A 288 22.90 12.49 22.71
CA ASP A 288 21.78 12.25 23.65
C ASP A 288 20.45 13.00 23.39
N THR A 289 20.11 13.22 22.12
CA THR A 289 18.91 13.88 21.67
C THR A 289 17.78 12.86 21.58
N ASP A 290 17.06 12.82 22.68
CA ASP A 290 15.70 12.33 22.81
C ASP A 290 15.45 10.84 22.42
N ARG A 291 15.75 9.94 23.35
CA ARG A 291 15.35 8.52 23.37
C ARG A 291 13.83 8.27 23.23
N ARG A 292 13.05 9.29 22.88
CA ARG A 292 11.59 9.26 22.72
C ARG A 292 11.12 9.15 21.28
N GLN A 293 12.01 9.15 20.30
CA GLN A 293 11.60 9.03 18.91
C GLN A 293 11.18 7.59 18.61
N ALA A 294 9.88 7.38 18.41
CA ALA A 294 9.33 6.06 18.12
C ALA A 294 9.83 5.58 16.76
N PHE A 295 10.26 4.33 16.67
CA PHE A 295 10.71 3.70 15.44
C PHE A 295 9.54 3.53 14.47
N ALA A 296 9.57 4.18 13.30
CA ALA A 296 8.57 4.13 12.24
C ALA A 296 7.11 4.09 12.78
N PRO A 297 6.65 5.10 13.52
CA PRO A 297 5.39 5.04 14.28
C PRO A 297 4.14 4.83 13.41
N ALA A 298 4.18 5.18 12.12
CA ALA A 298 3.13 4.91 11.16
C ALA A 298 3.25 3.53 10.48
N GLY A 299 4.24 2.72 10.88
CA GLY A 299 4.46 1.36 10.43
C GLY A 299 5.09 1.27 9.05
N GLN A 300 5.13 0.04 8.53
CA GLN A 300 5.65 -0.24 7.21
C GLN A 300 4.56 -0.51 6.17
N SER A 301 4.92 -0.34 4.91
CA SER A 301 4.07 -0.61 3.74
C SER A 301 4.88 -1.20 2.60
N THR A 302 4.19 -1.74 1.60
CA THR A 302 4.79 -2.25 0.37
C THR A 302 3.96 -1.87 -0.84
N GLN A 303 4.50 -2.10 -2.03
CA GLN A 303 3.82 -1.88 -3.30
C GLN A 303 4.03 -3.07 -4.22
N MET A 304 2.97 -3.44 -4.96
CA MET A 304 3.01 -4.40 -6.06
C MET A 304 2.53 -3.76 -7.35
N ILE A 305 3.16 -4.13 -8.45
CA ILE A 305 2.81 -3.69 -9.81
C ILE A 305 1.74 -4.65 -10.34
N VAL A 306 0.72 -4.10 -10.97
CA VAL A 306 -0.43 -4.85 -11.51
C VAL A 306 -0.40 -4.83 -13.03
N GLY A 307 -0.32 -6.01 -13.65
CA GLY A 307 -0.38 -6.14 -15.10
C GLY A 307 0.95 -5.96 -15.84
N ALA A 308 2.09 -5.90 -15.14
CA ALA A 308 3.42 -5.99 -15.77
C ALA A 308 3.81 -7.42 -16.11
N SER A 309 3.20 -8.39 -15.48
CA SER A 309 3.42 -9.82 -15.60
C SER A 309 2.09 -10.55 -15.65
N GLY A 310 2.11 -11.84 -15.94
CA GLY A 310 0.90 -12.64 -16.16
C GLY A 310 0.15 -13.09 -14.90
N GLU A 311 0.50 -12.58 -13.71
CA GLU A 311 -0.11 -13.02 -12.46
C GLU A 311 -1.59 -12.66 -12.37
N SER A 312 -2.35 -13.58 -11.80
CA SER A 312 -3.77 -13.43 -11.51
C SER A 312 -4.01 -12.50 -10.31
N ASP A 313 -5.23 -11.99 -10.17
CA ASP A 313 -5.65 -11.25 -8.99
C ASP A 313 -5.65 -12.13 -7.73
N TYR A 314 -5.91 -13.43 -7.89
CA TYR A 314 -5.78 -14.42 -6.83
C TYR A 314 -4.37 -14.42 -6.23
N THR A 315 -3.33 -14.50 -7.05
CA THR A 315 -1.94 -14.44 -6.62
C THR A 315 -1.61 -13.14 -5.90
N LEU A 316 -2.08 -11.99 -6.43
CA LEU A 316 -1.85 -10.68 -5.82
C LEU A 316 -2.51 -10.55 -4.44
N ILE A 317 -3.78 -10.98 -4.30
CA ILE A 317 -4.55 -10.88 -3.06
C ILE A 317 -4.02 -11.85 -2.00
N HIS A 318 -3.67 -13.08 -2.38
CA HIS A 318 -3.04 -14.06 -1.50
C HIS A 318 -1.69 -13.57 -0.97
N THR A 319 -0.85 -13.04 -1.86
CA THR A 319 0.42 -12.42 -1.46
C THR A 319 0.17 -11.27 -0.48
N ALA A 320 -0.80 -10.40 -0.75
CA ALA A 320 -1.14 -9.30 0.16
C ALA A 320 -1.60 -9.80 1.53
N GLN A 321 -2.44 -10.83 1.59
CA GLN A 321 -2.87 -11.44 2.84
C GLN A 321 -1.69 -11.97 3.66
N ARG A 322 -0.80 -12.76 3.03
CA ARG A 322 0.42 -13.29 3.67
C ARG A 322 1.32 -12.17 4.19
N LEU A 323 1.51 -11.11 3.40
CA LEU A 323 2.30 -9.95 3.82
C LEU A 323 1.69 -9.24 5.04
N TYR A 324 0.37 -9.08 5.10
CA TYR A 324 -0.32 -8.54 6.27
C TYR A 324 -0.15 -9.42 7.51
N GLN A 325 -0.28 -10.71 7.35
CA GLN A 325 -0.20 -11.67 8.45
C GLN A 325 1.22 -11.76 9.00
N ARG A 326 2.22 -11.86 8.12
CA ARG A 326 3.61 -12.09 8.49
C ARG A 326 4.34 -10.83 8.94
N TYR A 327 4.17 -9.73 8.19
CA TYR A 327 4.99 -8.52 8.37
C TYR A 327 4.24 -7.35 8.99
N ASP A 328 3.03 -7.56 9.49
CA ASP A 328 2.19 -6.52 10.12
C ASP A 328 2.10 -5.22 9.31
N LEU A 329 2.10 -5.33 7.98
CA LEU A 329 2.07 -4.19 7.09
C LEU A 329 0.86 -3.29 7.35
N LYS A 330 1.06 -1.99 7.35
CA LYS A 330 -0.05 -1.03 7.43
C LYS A 330 -0.90 -1.04 6.17
N ARG A 331 -0.25 -1.18 4.99
CA ARG A 331 -0.93 -1.20 3.69
C ARG A 331 -0.06 -1.85 2.62
N VAL A 332 -0.70 -2.59 1.73
CA VAL A 332 -0.19 -2.95 0.41
C VAL A 332 -0.75 -1.96 -0.61
N PHE A 333 0.11 -1.38 -1.42
CA PHE A 333 -0.27 -0.53 -2.55
C PHE A 333 -0.23 -1.33 -3.84
N TYR A 334 -1.21 -1.10 -4.69
CA TYR A 334 -1.28 -1.65 -6.04
C TYR A 334 -1.04 -0.52 -7.03
N SER A 335 -0.23 -0.79 -8.06
CA SER A 335 0.12 0.18 -9.08
C SER A 335 -0.12 -0.43 -10.45
N ALA A 336 -1.10 0.06 -11.18
CA ALA A 336 -1.32 -0.34 -12.56
C ALA A 336 -0.05 -0.05 -13.39
N TYR A 337 0.42 -1.08 -14.11
CA TYR A 337 1.58 -0.94 -14.97
C TYR A 337 1.27 -0.02 -16.15
N ILE A 338 2.12 0.96 -16.36
CA ILE A 338 2.07 1.85 -17.52
C ILE A 338 3.15 1.36 -18.49
N PRO A 339 2.79 0.93 -19.72
CA PRO A 339 3.76 0.50 -20.71
C PRO A 339 4.62 1.67 -21.19
N ILE A 340 5.89 1.66 -20.79
CA ILE A 340 6.86 2.72 -21.11
C ILE A 340 8.14 2.18 -21.74
N ASN A 341 8.38 0.88 -21.61
CA ASN A 341 9.56 0.21 -22.13
C ASN A 341 9.11 -0.90 -23.08
N GLU A 342 9.76 -0.99 -24.22
CA GLU A 342 9.60 -2.09 -25.17
C GLU A 342 10.48 -3.26 -24.71
N ASP A 343 9.84 -4.37 -24.34
CA ASP A 343 10.52 -5.61 -23.92
C ASP A 343 9.56 -6.79 -24.10
N SER A 344 10.04 -7.90 -24.65
CA SER A 344 9.23 -9.12 -24.89
C SER A 344 8.63 -9.75 -23.63
N ALA A 345 9.15 -9.40 -22.45
CA ALA A 345 8.65 -9.89 -21.17
C ALA A 345 7.58 -8.97 -20.54
N LEU A 346 7.28 -7.84 -21.16
CA LEU A 346 6.31 -6.85 -20.73
C LEU A 346 5.15 -6.74 -21.72
N PRO A 347 3.99 -6.22 -21.31
CA PRO A 347 2.92 -5.85 -22.22
C PRO A 347 3.40 -4.83 -23.27
N ALA A 348 2.83 -4.91 -24.47
CA ALA A 348 3.13 -4.00 -25.59
C ALA A 348 2.81 -2.54 -25.19
N LEU A 349 3.48 -1.58 -25.84
CA LEU A 349 3.37 -0.15 -25.52
C LEU A 349 1.94 0.41 -25.70
N ASP A 350 1.15 -0.18 -26.56
CA ASP A 350 -0.25 0.18 -26.84
C ASP A 350 -1.24 -0.52 -25.88
N THR A 351 -0.77 -1.37 -24.96
CA THR A 351 -1.63 -2.05 -23.99
C THR A 351 -2.25 -1.04 -23.04
N ALA A 352 -3.57 -1.12 -22.89
CA ALA A 352 -4.31 -0.24 -21.98
C ALA A 352 -3.87 -0.46 -20.53
N VAL A 353 -3.64 0.65 -19.81
CA VAL A 353 -3.28 0.62 -18.39
C VAL A 353 -4.42 0.00 -17.58
N PRO A 354 -4.19 -1.04 -16.75
CA PRO A 354 -5.25 -1.79 -16.07
C PRO A 354 -5.78 -1.06 -14.81
N LEU A 355 -6.22 0.19 -14.94
CA LEU A 355 -6.68 1.03 -13.83
C LEU A 355 -7.90 0.45 -13.10
N LEU A 356 -8.83 -0.15 -13.84
CA LEU A 356 -10.02 -0.76 -13.25
C LEU A 356 -9.64 -2.00 -12.43
N ARG A 357 -8.66 -2.78 -12.90
CA ARG A 357 -8.12 -3.94 -12.17
C ARG A 357 -7.43 -3.48 -10.88
N GLU A 358 -6.61 -2.42 -10.94
CA GLU A 358 -6.01 -1.78 -9.76
C GLU A 358 -7.09 -1.37 -8.75
N HIS A 359 -8.14 -0.68 -9.22
CA HIS A 359 -9.24 -0.25 -8.37
C HIS A 359 -9.96 -1.44 -7.69
N ARG A 360 -10.21 -2.53 -8.43
CA ARG A 360 -10.83 -3.76 -7.88
C ARG A 360 -9.93 -4.43 -6.84
N LEU A 361 -8.63 -4.44 -7.06
CA LEU A 361 -7.66 -4.95 -6.06
C LEU A 361 -7.67 -4.11 -4.78
N TYR A 362 -7.75 -2.79 -4.86
CA TYR A 362 -7.94 -1.95 -3.68
C TYR A 362 -9.25 -2.23 -2.95
N GLN A 363 -10.34 -2.51 -3.67
CA GLN A 363 -11.60 -2.91 -3.05
C GLN A 363 -11.49 -4.25 -2.35
N ALA A 364 -10.85 -5.25 -2.96
CA ALA A 364 -10.59 -6.56 -2.36
C ALA A 364 -9.67 -6.45 -1.12
N ASP A 365 -8.59 -5.68 -1.20
CA ASP A 365 -7.70 -5.37 -0.08
C ASP A 365 -8.47 -4.75 1.10
N TRP A 366 -9.44 -3.89 0.81
CA TRP A 366 -10.30 -3.32 1.82
C TRP A 366 -11.17 -4.36 2.53
N LEU A 367 -11.66 -5.38 1.80
CA LEU A 367 -12.41 -6.50 2.36
C LEU A 367 -11.54 -7.34 3.29
N LEU A 368 -10.30 -7.64 2.91
CA LEU A 368 -9.34 -8.35 3.76
C LEU A 368 -9.11 -7.60 5.08
N ARG A 369 -8.84 -6.30 5.00
CA ARG A 369 -8.38 -5.53 6.17
C ARG A 369 -9.49 -5.15 7.14
N TYR A 370 -10.70 -4.92 6.66
CA TYR A 370 -11.75 -4.29 7.46
C TYR A 370 -13.06 -5.06 7.53
N TYR A 371 -13.27 -6.05 6.67
CA TYR A 371 -14.53 -6.80 6.59
C TYR A 371 -14.40 -8.26 7.04
N GLY A 372 -13.19 -8.70 7.39
CA GLY A 372 -12.95 -10.08 7.82
C GLY A 372 -13.07 -11.10 6.70
N PHE A 373 -12.90 -10.70 5.44
CA PHE A 373 -12.76 -11.64 4.34
C PHE A 373 -11.36 -12.25 4.34
N HIS A 374 -11.28 -13.47 3.83
CA HIS A 374 -10.05 -14.13 3.47
C HIS A 374 -9.86 -14.11 1.94
N ALA A 375 -8.63 -14.23 1.48
CA ALA A 375 -8.32 -14.21 0.05
C ALA A 375 -9.08 -15.32 -0.70
N GLU A 376 -9.16 -16.51 -0.09
CA GLU A 376 -9.84 -17.70 -0.60
C GLU A 376 -11.36 -17.54 -0.73
N GLU A 377 -11.96 -16.63 0.07
CA GLU A 377 -13.39 -16.29 -0.06
C GLU A 377 -13.65 -15.40 -1.27
N ILE A 378 -12.70 -14.51 -1.59
CA ILE A 378 -12.86 -13.50 -2.66
C ILE A 378 -12.62 -14.13 -4.03
N LEU A 379 -11.55 -14.91 -4.17
CA LEU A 379 -11.11 -15.56 -5.39
C LEU A 379 -10.68 -17.01 -5.13
N SER A 380 -10.64 -17.81 -6.19
CA SER A 380 -10.15 -19.18 -6.19
C SER A 380 -9.25 -19.42 -7.39
N GLU A 381 -8.56 -20.56 -7.42
CA GLU A 381 -7.76 -20.98 -8.59
C GLU A 381 -8.60 -21.14 -9.86
N ASN A 382 -9.87 -21.56 -9.71
CA ASN A 382 -10.80 -21.71 -10.83
C ASN A 382 -11.36 -20.36 -11.33
N GLU A 383 -11.45 -19.36 -10.45
CA GLU A 383 -11.88 -18.00 -10.76
C GLU A 383 -10.85 -17.01 -10.25
N PRO A 384 -9.68 -16.91 -10.92
CA PRO A 384 -8.52 -16.23 -10.36
C PRO A 384 -8.53 -14.72 -10.53
N ASN A 385 -9.48 -14.14 -11.27
CA ASN A 385 -9.52 -12.71 -11.55
C ASN A 385 -10.82 -12.05 -11.08
N LEU A 386 -10.70 -10.82 -10.59
CA LEU A 386 -11.84 -10.00 -10.14
C LEU A 386 -12.74 -9.60 -11.32
N ASP A 387 -14.05 -9.62 -11.08
CA ASP A 387 -15.02 -9.12 -12.08
C ASP A 387 -14.84 -7.61 -12.24
N GLN A 388 -14.65 -7.17 -13.47
CA GLN A 388 -14.47 -5.75 -13.78
C GLN A 388 -15.80 -4.97 -13.74
N ARG A 389 -16.94 -5.63 -13.97
CA ARG A 389 -18.27 -4.99 -14.01
C ARG A 389 -18.81 -4.75 -12.60
N MET A 390 -18.44 -5.61 -11.62
CA MET A 390 -19.00 -5.63 -10.28
C MET A 390 -17.89 -5.53 -9.23
N ASP A 391 -18.15 -4.83 -8.12
CA ASP A 391 -17.19 -4.80 -7.02
C ASP A 391 -17.05 -6.18 -6.34
N PRO A 392 -15.88 -6.49 -5.73
CA PRO A 392 -15.61 -7.82 -5.19
C PRO A 392 -16.62 -8.30 -4.15
N LYS A 393 -17.18 -7.39 -3.34
CA LYS A 393 -18.17 -7.74 -2.33
C LYS A 393 -19.52 -8.11 -2.93
N CYS A 394 -19.97 -7.38 -3.94
CA CYS A 394 -21.17 -7.70 -4.67
C CYS A 394 -21.01 -9.01 -5.43
N ASN A 395 -19.86 -9.22 -6.07
CA ASN A 395 -19.56 -10.47 -6.78
C ASN A 395 -19.59 -11.67 -5.83
N TRP A 396 -19.00 -11.54 -4.63
CA TRP A 396 -19.08 -12.57 -3.61
C TRP A 396 -20.53 -12.87 -3.22
N ALA A 397 -21.33 -11.85 -2.90
CA ALA A 397 -22.71 -12.04 -2.46
C ALA A 397 -23.60 -12.72 -3.52
N VAL A 398 -23.42 -12.35 -4.81
CA VAL A 398 -24.15 -12.97 -5.93
C VAL A 398 -23.75 -14.44 -6.15
N ARG A 399 -22.54 -14.82 -5.77
CA ARG A 399 -22.05 -16.21 -5.85
C ARG A 399 -22.54 -17.07 -4.66
N HIS A 400 -23.01 -16.43 -3.59
CA HIS A 400 -23.45 -17.07 -2.35
C HIS A 400 -24.92 -16.73 -2.03
N LEU A 401 -25.80 -16.75 -3.07
CA LEU A 401 -27.21 -16.42 -2.90
C LEU A 401 -27.97 -17.39 -2.00
N ASP A 402 -27.44 -18.59 -1.80
CA ASP A 402 -27.91 -19.57 -0.81
C ASP A 402 -27.86 -19.05 0.63
N GLN A 403 -27.02 -18.08 0.94
CA GLN A 403 -26.95 -17.43 2.25
C GLN A 403 -27.90 -16.24 2.40
N PHE A 404 -28.62 -15.86 1.36
CA PHE A 404 -29.46 -14.66 1.30
C PHE A 404 -30.93 -14.99 0.99
N PRO A 405 -31.89 -14.16 1.44
CA PRO A 405 -31.71 -12.92 2.20
C PRO A 405 -31.43 -13.14 3.70
N VAL A 406 -30.71 -12.21 4.30
CA VAL A 406 -30.31 -12.23 5.71
C VAL A 406 -31.21 -11.31 6.53
N GLU A 407 -31.76 -11.82 7.66
CA GLU A 407 -32.52 -11.01 8.61
C GLU A 407 -31.58 -10.11 9.43
N VAL A 408 -31.64 -8.81 9.23
CA VAL A 408 -30.73 -7.85 9.87
C VAL A 408 -30.89 -7.77 11.40
N GLN A 409 -32.07 -8.14 11.91
CA GLN A 409 -32.38 -8.11 13.33
C GLN A 409 -31.58 -9.17 14.11
N THR A 410 -31.25 -10.29 13.49
CA THR A 410 -30.63 -11.45 14.16
C THR A 410 -29.24 -11.77 13.63
N ALA A 411 -28.91 -11.36 12.41
CA ALA A 411 -27.66 -11.69 11.73
C ALA A 411 -26.41 -11.39 12.58
N PRO A 412 -25.41 -12.28 12.63
CA PRO A 412 -24.13 -11.99 13.27
C PRO A 412 -23.39 -10.87 12.53
N TYR A 413 -22.49 -10.18 13.24
CA TYR A 413 -21.76 -9.03 12.69
C TYR A 413 -20.99 -9.39 11.43
N ASP A 414 -20.35 -10.55 11.40
CA ASP A 414 -19.54 -11.02 10.28
C ASP A 414 -20.40 -11.22 9.02
N LEU A 415 -21.62 -11.77 9.19
CA LEU A 415 -22.56 -11.94 8.08
C LEU A 415 -23.10 -10.59 7.58
N LEU A 416 -23.37 -9.63 8.47
CA LEU A 416 -23.73 -8.26 8.05
C LEU A 416 -22.66 -7.62 7.17
N LEU A 417 -21.39 -7.91 7.43
CA LEU A 417 -20.28 -7.43 6.61
C LEU A 417 -20.18 -8.08 5.22
N ARG A 418 -20.82 -9.24 5.01
CA ARG A 418 -20.91 -9.90 3.70
C ARG A 418 -21.96 -9.23 2.79
N ILE A 419 -22.92 -8.49 3.37
CA ILE A 419 -24.03 -7.87 2.64
C ILE A 419 -23.53 -6.63 1.86
N PRO A 420 -23.71 -6.56 0.52
CA PRO A 420 -23.46 -5.35 -0.25
C PRO A 420 -24.22 -4.15 0.31
N GLY A 421 -23.56 -2.99 0.39
CA GLY A 421 -24.16 -1.78 0.94
C GLY A 421 -24.10 -1.66 2.48
N ILE A 422 -23.63 -2.68 3.21
CA ILE A 422 -23.40 -2.62 4.67
C ILE A 422 -21.90 -2.60 4.93
N GLY A 423 -21.39 -1.51 5.49
CA GLY A 423 -20.00 -1.36 5.88
C GLY A 423 -19.78 -1.56 7.39
N PRO A 424 -18.53 -1.60 7.88
CA PRO A 424 -18.21 -1.82 9.30
C PRO A 424 -18.92 -0.84 10.26
N LYS A 425 -19.01 0.43 9.86
CA LYS A 425 -19.71 1.46 10.67
C LYS A 425 -21.21 1.16 10.76
N SER A 426 -21.85 0.83 9.63
CA SER A 426 -23.28 0.53 9.57
C SER A 426 -23.59 -0.77 10.29
N ALA A 427 -22.82 -1.84 10.08
CA ALA A 427 -22.96 -3.11 10.80
C ALA A 427 -22.84 -2.91 12.32
N GLY A 428 -21.85 -2.15 12.79
CA GLY A 428 -21.69 -1.83 14.20
C GLY A 428 -22.87 -1.02 14.79
N ARG A 429 -23.48 -0.13 14.00
CA ARG A 429 -24.70 0.61 14.40
C ARG A 429 -25.90 -0.33 14.48
N ILE A 430 -26.09 -1.21 13.51
CA ILE A 430 -27.15 -2.23 13.49
C ILE A 430 -27.07 -3.12 14.74
N VAL A 431 -25.91 -3.72 15.01
CA VAL A 431 -25.71 -4.61 16.16
C VAL A 431 -26.00 -3.92 17.51
N ARG A 432 -25.72 -2.63 17.61
CA ARG A 432 -26.04 -1.86 18.80
C ARG A 432 -27.53 -1.50 18.89
N ALA A 433 -28.10 -0.99 17.80
CA ALA A 433 -29.46 -0.46 17.79
C ALA A 433 -30.52 -1.54 17.98
N ARG A 434 -30.35 -2.73 17.41
CA ARG A 434 -31.30 -3.84 17.54
C ARG A 434 -31.47 -4.38 18.97
N ARG A 435 -30.57 -3.99 19.90
CA ARG A 435 -30.71 -4.31 21.33
C ARG A 435 -31.81 -3.50 22.02
N TYR A 436 -32.19 -2.38 21.42
CA TYR A 436 -33.16 -1.44 22.01
C TYR A 436 -34.55 -1.46 21.33
N GLY A 437 -34.65 -2.15 20.18
CA GLY A 437 -35.91 -2.26 19.47
C GLY A 437 -35.76 -2.89 18.08
N SER A 438 -36.89 -3.15 17.44
CA SER A 438 -36.93 -3.63 16.07
C SER A 438 -36.49 -2.53 15.09
N LEU A 439 -35.79 -2.94 14.07
CA LEU A 439 -35.31 -2.05 13.00
C LEU A 439 -36.24 -2.13 11.80
N ASP A 440 -36.32 -1.03 11.06
CA ASP A 440 -36.95 -0.93 9.75
C ASP A 440 -35.97 -0.43 8.69
N PHE A 441 -36.38 -0.36 7.43
CA PHE A 441 -35.52 0.11 6.33
C PHE A 441 -35.13 1.58 6.45
N ASP A 442 -35.97 2.41 7.06
CA ASP A 442 -35.66 3.83 7.30
C ASP A 442 -34.59 3.96 8.40
N ASN A 443 -34.66 3.14 9.42
CA ASN A 443 -33.59 3.04 10.43
C ASN A 443 -32.27 2.62 9.79
N LEU A 444 -32.29 1.60 8.93
CA LEU A 444 -31.08 1.14 8.21
C LEU A 444 -30.48 2.25 7.35
N LYS A 445 -31.30 3.00 6.63
CA LYS A 445 -30.87 4.15 5.83
C LYS A 445 -30.20 5.22 6.69
N LYS A 446 -30.80 5.58 7.83
CA LYS A 446 -30.24 6.54 8.80
C LYS A 446 -28.92 6.03 9.41
N MET A 447 -28.73 4.73 9.52
CA MET A 447 -27.48 4.10 9.99
C MET A 447 -26.38 4.07 8.91
N GLY A 448 -26.69 4.53 7.69
CA GLY A 448 -25.74 4.61 6.57
C GLY A 448 -25.64 3.31 5.76
N VAL A 449 -26.69 2.49 5.76
CA VAL A 449 -26.82 1.36 4.83
C VAL A 449 -27.16 1.88 3.44
N VAL A 450 -26.43 1.43 2.43
CA VAL A 450 -26.72 1.74 1.02
C VAL A 450 -27.81 0.80 0.51
N LEU A 451 -29.08 1.17 0.76
CA LEU A 451 -30.24 0.34 0.45
C LEU A 451 -30.33 -0.05 -1.03
N LYS A 452 -29.86 0.80 -1.96
CA LYS A 452 -29.79 0.48 -3.40
C LYS A 452 -29.04 -0.82 -3.70
N ARG A 453 -28.11 -1.21 -2.82
CA ARG A 453 -27.31 -2.43 -2.94
C ARG A 453 -27.77 -3.53 -1.97
N ALA A 454 -28.20 -3.13 -0.76
CA ALA A 454 -28.49 -4.07 0.30
C ALA A 454 -29.86 -4.76 0.14
N HIS A 455 -30.86 -4.12 -0.48
CA HIS A 455 -32.24 -4.61 -0.49
C HIS A 455 -32.44 -5.97 -1.19
N TYR A 456 -31.48 -6.39 -2.04
CA TYR A 456 -31.50 -7.72 -2.65
C TYR A 456 -31.13 -8.85 -1.67
N PHE A 457 -30.40 -8.50 -0.62
CA PHE A 457 -29.71 -9.45 0.25
C PHE A 457 -30.21 -9.44 1.69
N ILE A 458 -31.21 -8.62 2.04
CA ILE A 458 -31.68 -8.47 3.43
C ILE A 458 -33.18 -8.57 3.57
N THR A 459 -33.58 -9.08 4.74
CA THR A 459 -34.92 -8.85 5.32
C THR A 459 -34.81 -8.00 6.58
N CYS A 460 -35.90 -7.33 6.89
CA CYS A 460 -36.04 -6.51 8.09
C CYS A 460 -37.42 -6.79 8.68
N GLY A 461 -37.47 -7.40 9.87
CA GLY A 461 -38.73 -7.89 10.47
C GLY A 461 -39.40 -8.97 9.60
N GLY A 462 -38.61 -9.85 8.98
CA GLY A 462 -39.08 -10.95 8.14
C GLY A 462 -39.59 -10.53 6.77
N ARG A 463 -39.40 -9.26 6.37
CA ARG A 463 -39.88 -8.73 5.07
C ARG A 463 -38.75 -8.14 4.25
N MET A 464 -38.77 -8.41 2.96
CA MET A 464 -37.94 -7.70 1.97
C MET A 464 -38.50 -6.29 1.70
N MET A 465 -37.64 -5.36 1.33
CA MET A 465 -38.03 -3.98 0.94
C MET A 465 -38.93 -3.96 -0.29
N TYR A 466 -38.64 -4.82 -1.25
CA TYR A 466 -39.39 -4.98 -2.50
C TYR A 466 -39.61 -6.47 -2.78
N ARG A 467 -40.69 -6.81 -3.47
CA ARG A 467 -40.91 -8.14 -4.00
C ARG A 467 -40.12 -8.29 -5.30
N ILE A 468 -38.92 -8.82 -5.21
CA ILE A 468 -38.00 -9.03 -6.31
C ILE A 468 -37.52 -10.48 -6.34
N PRO A 469 -37.23 -11.05 -7.52
CA PRO A 469 -36.64 -12.38 -7.59
C PRO A 469 -35.22 -12.36 -7.02
N ILE A 470 -34.91 -13.36 -6.20
CA ILE A 470 -33.54 -13.60 -5.71
C ILE A 470 -32.87 -14.54 -6.71
N GLU A 471 -32.60 -14.02 -7.89
CA GLU A 471 -31.97 -14.74 -8.98
C GLU A 471 -30.69 -14.03 -9.41
N ARG A 472 -29.64 -14.82 -9.68
CA ARG A 472 -28.31 -14.30 -10.02
C ARG A 472 -28.36 -13.31 -11.18
N ASP A 473 -28.97 -13.72 -12.30
CA ASP A 473 -28.95 -12.92 -13.53
C ASP A 473 -29.72 -11.60 -13.37
N TYR A 474 -30.83 -11.63 -12.63
CA TYR A 474 -31.60 -10.45 -12.31
C TYR A 474 -30.75 -9.47 -11.47
N ILE A 475 -30.17 -9.96 -10.37
CA ILE A 475 -29.39 -9.13 -9.45
C ILE A 475 -28.14 -8.59 -10.13
N VAL A 476 -27.42 -9.41 -10.91
CA VAL A 476 -26.23 -8.98 -11.67
C VAL A 476 -26.59 -7.84 -12.62
N ARG A 477 -27.66 -7.97 -13.39
CA ARG A 477 -28.10 -6.92 -14.32
C ARG A 477 -28.37 -5.62 -13.59
N GLU A 478 -29.20 -5.65 -12.56
CA GLU A 478 -29.54 -4.44 -11.79
C GLU A 478 -28.31 -3.80 -11.11
N MET A 479 -27.43 -4.61 -10.54
CA MET A 479 -26.21 -4.13 -9.86
C MET A 479 -25.19 -3.56 -10.84
N THR A 480 -25.06 -4.12 -12.05
CA THR A 480 -24.15 -3.61 -13.08
C THR A 480 -24.69 -2.32 -13.71
N ASP A 481 -25.98 -2.18 -13.85
CA ASP A 481 -26.61 -0.94 -14.33
C ASP A 481 -26.44 0.21 -13.30
N LEU A 482 -26.53 -0.11 -12.01
CA LEU A 482 -26.22 0.84 -10.93
C LEU A 482 -24.73 1.25 -10.91
N SER A 483 -23.83 0.32 -11.23
CA SER A 483 -22.39 0.58 -11.26
C SER A 483 -21.93 1.31 -12.52
N ARG A 484 -22.75 1.39 -13.58
CA ARG A 484 -22.43 2.16 -14.79
C ARG A 484 -22.11 3.63 -14.47
N GLY A 485 -22.84 4.24 -13.54
CA GLY A 485 -22.54 5.60 -13.10
C GLY A 485 -21.20 5.76 -12.37
N GLU A 486 -20.81 4.75 -11.60
CA GLU A 486 -19.53 4.74 -10.85
C GLU A 486 -18.36 4.32 -11.78
N ASN A 487 -18.56 3.35 -12.64
CA ASN A 487 -17.58 2.88 -13.61
C ASN A 487 -17.41 3.82 -14.80
N TRP A 488 -18.41 4.66 -15.11
CA TRP A 488 -18.31 5.67 -16.16
C TRP A 488 -17.15 6.64 -15.88
N GLN A 489 -16.98 7.08 -14.64
CA GLN A 489 -15.86 7.95 -14.25
C GLN A 489 -14.50 7.19 -14.35
N ALA A 490 -14.48 5.90 -14.05
CA ALA A 490 -13.26 5.08 -14.15
C ALA A 490 -12.91 4.71 -15.61
N SER A 491 -13.92 4.50 -16.48
CA SER A 491 -13.69 4.09 -17.87
C SER A 491 -13.55 5.27 -18.84
N HIS A 492 -14.17 6.43 -18.56
CA HIS A 492 -14.04 7.64 -19.38
C HIS A 492 -12.95 8.59 -18.87
N GLY A 493 -12.35 8.28 -17.71
CA GLY A 493 -11.11 8.90 -17.26
C GLY A 493 -9.89 8.53 -18.11
N ASN A 494 -9.99 7.53 -18.96
CA ASN A 494 -8.86 7.05 -19.79
C ASN A 494 -8.37 8.06 -20.84
N GLU A 495 -9.17 9.04 -21.23
CA GLU A 495 -8.69 10.10 -22.14
C GLU A 495 -7.96 11.24 -21.42
N GLN A 496 -7.99 11.28 -20.07
CA GLN A 496 -7.45 12.41 -19.31
C GLN A 496 -6.49 12.06 -18.16
N TYR A 497 -6.25 10.78 -17.86
CA TYR A 497 -5.23 10.37 -16.86
C TYR A 497 -3.82 10.20 -17.44
N ARG A 498 -3.47 10.97 -18.43
CA ARG A 498 -2.10 11.38 -18.62
C ARG A 498 -1.82 12.41 -17.52
N GLN A 499 -1.04 12.04 -16.52
CA GLN A 499 -0.55 12.99 -15.54
C GLN A 499 0.22 14.06 -16.33
N MET A 500 -0.43 15.22 -16.52
CA MET A 500 0.14 16.29 -17.34
C MET A 500 1.40 16.80 -16.65
N THR A 501 2.48 16.91 -17.40
CA THR A 501 3.71 17.54 -16.94
C THR A 501 3.52 19.05 -16.89
N LEU A 502 4.40 19.72 -16.14
CA LEU A 502 4.43 21.21 -16.09
C LEU A 502 4.56 21.84 -17.49
N PHE A 503 5.00 21.08 -18.49
CA PHE A 503 5.26 21.50 -19.86
C PHE A 503 4.11 21.21 -20.83
N ASP A 504 3.18 20.32 -20.50
CA ASP A 504 1.99 20.05 -21.34
C ASP A 504 1.01 21.23 -21.39
N ILE A 505 1.23 22.26 -20.57
CA ILE A 505 0.39 23.47 -20.47
C ILE A 505 0.77 24.54 -21.50
N GLY A 506 1.92 24.38 -22.19
CA GLY A 506 2.47 25.38 -23.13
C GLY A 506 2.15 25.19 -24.61
N MET A 507 1.56 24.07 -25.01
CA MET A 507 1.35 23.76 -26.44
C MET A 507 -0.13 23.66 -26.84
N LYS A 508 -0.93 24.68 -26.56
CA LYS A 508 -2.14 25.00 -27.32
C LYS A 508 -2.22 26.51 -27.48
N THR A 509 -1.67 26.97 -28.56
CA THR A 509 -2.05 28.24 -29.21
C THR A 509 -3.34 28.02 -29.97
#